data_863fb3f1b8cc32dc485402605a2b6bcd
#
_entry.id   863fb3f1b8cc32dc485402605a2b6bcd
#
_cell.length_a   1.000
_cell.length_b   1.000
_cell.length_c   1.000
_cell.angle_alpha   90.00
_cell.angle_beta   90.00
_cell.angle_gamma   90.00
#
_symmetry.space_group_name_H-M   'P 1'
#
loop_
_entity.id
_entity.type
_entity.pdbx_description
1 polymer ?
#
loop_
_entity_poly.entity_id
_entity_poly.type
_entity_poly.pdbx_seq_one_letter_code
_entity_poly.pdbx_strand_id
1 'polypeptide(L)'
;MTFRPTHYRLTTAAFGVALALTLTSCGTAQDAGSSSEPATATVADSALTRIKEAGTLRVCSTGDYPPFTEQTESGDWKGIDVDMARDLAETMGVEPEFVKTSWKTLMDDYTSGACDVAVGGISLNPERAEQVYFTVPTQEDGKTPITRCEDVEKYDTVEEINQPGVRSIFPEGGTNEKFAREHYPQGELLTHDNLTVFDALAAGEADVMTTDRSEVLYIDHEYPELCAANPDEPFDYFQKGYMLPQGDEVFKHYVDQWLAIALKDGTYEGFAEPWVGDVELSLED
;
A
#
# COMPACT_ATOMS: atom_id res chain seq x y z
N MET A 1 -25.56 -15.89 50.50
CA MET A 1 -24.15 -15.78 50.90
C MET A 1 -23.87 -14.30 51.05
N THR A 2 -23.68 -13.92 52.30
CA THR A 2 -23.63 -12.54 52.78
C THR A 2 -22.16 -12.04 52.79
N PHE A 3 -21.90 -10.94 52.11
CA PHE A 3 -20.57 -10.25 52.22
C PHE A 3 -20.62 -9.21 53.36
N ARG A 4 -19.61 -9.28 54.25
CA ARG A 4 -19.38 -8.32 55.31
C ARG A 4 -18.30 -7.30 54.85
N PRO A 5 -18.42 -6.00 55.17
CA PRO A 5 -17.40 -5.02 54.94
C PRO A 5 -16.43 -4.92 56.16
N THR A 6 -15.14 -4.81 55.87
CA THR A 6 -14.10 -4.59 56.90
C THR A 6 -13.70 -3.11 56.89
N HIS A 7 -13.93 -2.47 58.04
CA HIS A 7 -13.50 -1.09 58.32
C HIS A 7 -12.03 -1.06 58.77
N TYR A 8 -11.23 -0.19 58.18
CA TYR A 8 -9.93 0.22 58.74
C TYR A 8 -9.97 1.67 59.17
N ARG A 9 -9.48 1.85 60.43
CA ARG A 9 -9.53 3.11 61.18
C ARG A 9 -8.35 4.03 60.83
N LEU A 10 -8.65 5.32 60.77
CA LEU A 10 -7.67 6.42 60.82
C LEU A 10 -6.95 6.44 62.16
N THR A 11 -5.64 6.70 62.11
CA THR A 11 -4.87 7.26 63.22
C THR A 11 -4.07 8.46 62.72
N THR A 12 -4.45 9.61 63.25
CA THR A 12 -3.75 10.89 63.15
C THR A 12 -2.61 10.93 64.16
N ALA A 13 -1.42 11.38 63.74
CA ALA A 13 -0.37 11.87 64.64
C ALA A 13 0.23 13.13 64.04
N ALA A 14 0.03 14.21 64.77
CA ALA A 14 0.64 15.51 64.55
C ALA A 14 1.88 15.65 65.45
N PHE A 15 2.98 16.17 64.91
CA PHE A 15 4.09 16.86 65.59
C PHE A 15 4.81 17.68 64.52
N GLY A 16 5.10 18.80 64.64
CA GLY A 16 5.33 20.06 65.22
C GLY A 16 6.78 20.50 64.99
N VAL A 17 6.93 21.62 64.27
CA VAL A 17 7.90 22.72 64.35
C VAL A 17 9.41 22.38 64.34
N ALA A 18 10.13 22.92 63.35
CA ALA A 18 11.26 23.85 63.58
C ALA A 18 11.75 24.49 62.26
N LEU A 19 11.83 25.80 62.32
CA LEU A 19 12.32 26.77 61.40
C LEU A 19 13.86 26.79 61.38
N ALA A 20 14.51 26.70 60.23
CA ALA A 20 15.89 27.16 60.03
C ALA A 20 16.10 27.63 58.60
N LEU A 21 16.22 28.93 58.43
CA LEU A 21 16.73 29.58 57.24
C LEU A 21 18.26 29.41 57.15
N THR A 22 18.75 28.86 56.03
CA THR A 22 20.12 29.13 55.56
C THR A 22 20.09 29.29 54.04
N LEU A 23 20.32 30.52 53.62
CA LEU A 23 20.65 30.89 52.24
C LEU A 23 22.07 30.42 51.95
N THR A 24 22.25 29.51 51.00
CA THR A 24 23.54 29.35 50.34
C THR A 24 23.28 29.07 48.86
N SER A 25 23.58 30.10 48.06
CA SER A 25 23.66 30.05 46.59
C SER A 25 24.90 29.23 46.21
N CYS A 26 24.69 28.17 45.43
CA CYS A 26 25.72 27.63 44.54
C CYS A 26 25.01 27.07 43.32
N GLY A 27 25.31 27.68 42.16
CA GLY A 27 24.82 27.24 40.88
C GLY A 27 25.38 25.87 40.54
N THR A 28 24.48 24.96 40.23
CA THR A 28 24.79 23.78 39.42
C THR A 28 24.02 23.87 38.14
N ALA A 29 24.74 23.93 37.03
CA ALA A 29 24.19 23.80 35.70
C ALA A 29 23.41 22.48 35.66
N GLN A 30 22.08 22.60 35.52
CA GLN A 30 21.22 21.49 35.16
C GLN A 30 21.39 21.31 33.65
N ASP A 31 22.10 20.27 33.25
CA ASP A 31 21.95 19.71 31.91
C ASP A 31 20.48 19.37 31.72
N ALA A 32 19.78 20.26 31.06
CA ALA A 32 18.48 19.96 30.49
C ALA A 32 18.72 18.97 29.34
N GLY A 33 18.68 17.66 29.67
CA GLY A 33 18.52 16.63 28.67
C GLY A 33 17.24 16.95 27.89
N SER A 34 17.41 17.53 26.70
CA SER A 34 16.36 17.70 25.73
C SER A 34 15.96 16.29 25.27
N SER A 35 14.96 15.72 25.93
CA SER A 35 14.18 14.64 25.33
C SER A 35 13.38 15.29 24.21
N SER A 36 13.92 15.25 22.99
CA SER A 36 13.12 15.54 21.80
C SER A 36 12.07 14.42 21.69
N GLU A 37 10.88 14.66 22.21
CA GLU A 37 9.70 13.93 21.78
C GLU A 37 9.62 14.10 20.25
N PRO A 38 9.32 13.02 19.50
CA PRO A 38 9.07 13.18 18.06
C PRO A 38 7.94 14.20 17.91
N ALA A 39 8.24 15.30 17.23
CA ALA A 39 7.26 16.34 16.98
C ALA A 39 6.19 15.74 16.07
N THR A 40 5.00 15.49 16.60
CA THR A 40 3.82 15.19 15.79
C THR A 40 3.60 16.38 14.85
N ALA A 41 3.53 16.13 13.53
CA ALA A 41 3.32 17.20 12.55
C ALA A 41 2.08 18.02 12.94
N THR A 42 2.25 19.34 12.98
CA THR A 42 1.11 20.22 13.19
C THR A 42 0.33 20.40 11.88
N VAL A 43 -0.92 20.87 11.93
CA VAL A 43 -1.70 21.14 10.71
C VAL A 43 -0.95 22.06 9.74
N ALA A 44 -0.16 23.00 10.25
CA ALA A 44 0.63 23.94 9.43
C ALA A 44 1.78 23.25 8.68
N ASP A 45 2.34 22.15 9.24
CA ASP A 45 3.47 21.42 8.66
C ASP A 45 3.02 20.23 7.79
N SER A 46 1.72 19.91 7.78
CA SER A 46 1.15 18.77 7.06
C SER A 46 1.24 18.93 5.53
N ALA A 47 1.40 17.83 4.83
CA ALA A 47 1.28 17.74 3.38
C ALA A 47 -0.07 18.32 2.90
N LEU A 48 -1.16 18.10 3.65
CA LEU A 48 -2.47 18.68 3.34
C LEU A 48 -2.41 20.20 3.15
N THR A 49 -1.72 20.91 4.04
CA THR A 49 -1.57 22.39 3.94
C THR A 49 -0.68 22.76 2.77
N ARG A 50 0.49 22.09 2.63
CA ARG A 50 1.42 22.35 1.53
C ARG A 50 0.81 22.13 0.14
N ILE A 51 0.05 21.03 -0.04
CA ILE A 51 -0.63 20.69 -1.29
C ILE A 51 -1.67 21.80 -1.63
N LYS A 52 -2.50 22.20 -0.65
CA LYS A 52 -3.50 23.25 -0.85
C LYS A 52 -2.87 24.62 -1.17
N GLU A 53 -1.78 24.97 -0.53
CA GLU A 53 -1.04 26.21 -0.81
C GLU A 53 -0.34 26.18 -2.18
N ALA A 54 0.19 25.02 -2.58
CA ALA A 54 0.80 24.82 -3.90
C ALA A 54 -0.24 24.77 -5.03
N GLY A 55 -1.49 24.39 -4.72
CA GLY A 55 -2.54 24.17 -5.71
C GLY A 55 -2.34 22.90 -6.55
N THR A 56 -1.46 21.98 -6.11
CA THR A 56 -1.09 20.78 -6.88
C THR A 56 -0.87 19.59 -5.95
N LEU A 57 -1.49 18.46 -6.28
CA LEU A 57 -1.24 17.14 -5.68
C LEU A 57 -0.30 16.36 -6.60
N ARG A 58 0.94 16.11 -6.16
CA ARG A 58 1.89 15.28 -6.90
C ARG A 58 1.65 13.81 -6.60
N VAL A 59 1.41 13.01 -7.64
CA VAL A 59 0.99 11.61 -7.56
C VAL A 59 2.03 10.72 -8.21
N CYS A 60 2.80 9.93 -7.43
CA CYS A 60 3.64 8.88 -7.98
C CYS A 60 2.81 7.70 -8.46
N SER A 61 3.10 7.21 -9.65
CA SER A 61 2.49 6.00 -10.18
C SER A 61 3.41 5.33 -11.21
N THR A 62 3.33 4.00 -11.33
CA THR A 62 4.20 3.26 -12.26
C THR A 62 3.67 3.31 -13.70
N GLY A 63 2.35 3.43 -13.88
CA GLY A 63 1.71 3.53 -15.19
C GLY A 63 1.92 2.31 -16.09
N ASP A 64 2.09 1.14 -15.49
CA ASP A 64 2.31 -0.13 -16.18
C ASP A 64 1.57 -1.30 -15.51
N TYR A 65 0.52 -1.00 -14.74
CA TYR A 65 -0.20 -1.98 -13.94
C TYR A 65 -1.74 -1.79 -14.05
N PRO A 66 -2.35 -2.07 -15.22
CA PRO A 66 -3.80 -2.08 -15.34
C PRO A 66 -4.41 -3.23 -14.50
N PRO A 67 -5.63 -3.05 -13.96
CA PRO A 67 -6.55 -1.93 -14.19
C PRO A 67 -6.29 -0.69 -13.31
N PHE A 68 -5.28 -0.69 -12.42
CA PHE A 68 -5.07 0.38 -11.44
C PHE A 68 -4.39 1.61 -12.03
N THR A 69 -3.36 1.42 -12.85
CA THR A 69 -2.59 2.51 -13.45
C THR A 69 -1.99 2.11 -14.79
N GLU A 70 -2.22 2.94 -15.80
CA GLU A 70 -1.64 2.81 -17.14
C GLU A 70 -1.27 4.19 -17.65
N GLN A 71 -0.05 4.34 -18.20
CA GLN A 71 0.32 5.50 -18.96
C GLN A 71 0.40 5.14 -20.44
N THR A 72 -0.48 5.73 -21.23
CA THR A 72 -0.54 5.49 -22.67
C THR A 72 0.71 6.00 -23.40
N GLU A 73 0.92 5.57 -24.64
CA GLU A 73 2.00 6.08 -25.51
C GLU A 73 1.92 7.60 -25.75
N SER A 74 0.70 8.20 -25.69
CA SER A 74 0.50 9.64 -25.77
C SER A 74 0.88 10.38 -24.48
N GLY A 75 1.15 9.65 -23.39
CA GLY A 75 1.48 10.20 -22.07
C GLY A 75 0.27 10.40 -21.16
N ASP A 76 -0.94 10.06 -21.61
CA ASP A 76 -2.16 10.16 -20.82
C ASP A 76 -2.20 9.06 -19.75
N TRP A 77 -2.69 9.42 -18.57
CA TRP A 77 -2.86 8.50 -17.45
C TRP A 77 -4.29 7.99 -17.36
N LYS A 78 -4.48 6.71 -17.12
CA LYS A 78 -5.78 6.07 -16.90
C LYS A 78 -5.66 4.91 -15.90
N GLY A 79 -6.78 4.50 -15.32
CA GLY A 79 -6.84 3.42 -14.34
C GLY A 79 -7.68 3.78 -13.14
N ILE A 80 -8.11 2.77 -12.39
CA ILE A 80 -8.94 2.94 -11.19
C ILE A 80 -8.28 3.90 -10.20
N ASP A 81 -7.03 3.65 -9.85
CA ASP A 81 -6.31 4.47 -8.87
C ASP A 81 -5.89 5.84 -9.42
N VAL A 82 -5.75 5.96 -10.74
CA VAL A 82 -5.54 7.24 -11.42
C VAL A 82 -6.78 8.13 -11.28
N ASP A 83 -7.98 7.56 -11.48
CA ASP A 83 -9.24 8.31 -11.35
C ASP A 83 -9.53 8.61 -9.88
N MET A 84 -9.22 7.72 -8.96
CA MET A 84 -9.27 8.00 -7.51
C MET A 84 -8.33 9.13 -7.10
N ALA A 85 -7.12 9.20 -7.65
CA ALA A 85 -6.19 10.30 -7.37
C ALA A 85 -6.70 11.65 -7.92
N ARG A 86 -7.40 11.64 -9.06
CA ARG A 86 -8.08 12.81 -9.59
C ARG A 86 -9.23 13.28 -8.70
N ASP A 87 -10.05 12.35 -8.22
CA ASP A 87 -11.14 12.63 -7.27
C ASP A 87 -10.61 13.18 -5.95
N LEU A 88 -9.50 12.64 -5.42
CA LEU A 88 -8.83 13.20 -4.24
C LEU A 88 -8.39 14.64 -4.48
N ALA A 89 -7.75 14.92 -5.62
CA ALA A 89 -7.29 16.27 -5.97
C ALA A 89 -8.48 17.25 -6.11
N GLU A 90 -9.56 16.83 -6.77
CA GLU A 90 -10.81 17.62 -6.87
C GLU A 90 -11.40 17.92 -5.49
N THR A 91 -11.48 16.91 -4.60
CA THR A 91 -11.94 17.06 -3.22
C THR A 91 -11.07 18.03 -2.42
N MET A 92 -9.76 18.07 -2.68
CA MET A 92 -8.85 19.05 -2.09
C MET A 92 -8.94 20.43 -2.72
N GLY A 93 -9.53 20.56 -3.91
CA GLY A 93 -9.59 21.78 -4.72
C GLY A 93 -8.26 22.15 -5.37
N VAL A 94 -7.49 21.13 -5.82
CA VAL A 94 -6.16 21.27 -6.44
C VAL A 94 -6.08 20.47 -7.74
N GLU A 95 -5.04 20.69 -8.55
CA GLU A 95 -4.79 19.93 -9.77
C GLU A 95 -3.90 18.72 -9.49
N PRO A 96 -4.16 17.52 -10.06
CA PRO A 96 -3.27 16.37 -9.96
C PRO A 96 -2.10 16.49 -10.94
N GLU A 97 -0.89 16.19 -10.48
CA GLU A 97 0.32 16.07 -11.30
C GLU A 97 0.91 14.66 -11.14
N PHE A 98 0.83 13.84 -12.19
CA PHE A 98 1.35 12.48 -12.16
C PHE A 98 2.85 12.45 -12.41
N VAL A 99 3.58 11.80 -11.50
CA VAL A 99 5.03 11.58 -11.54
C VAL A 99 5.28 10.12 -11.86
N LYS A 100 5.86 9.86 -13.05
CA LYS A 100 6.20 8.49 -13.48
C LYS A 100 7.30 7.91 -12.60
N THR A 101 7.09 6.72 -12.08
CA THR A 101 8.07 5.91 -11.37
C THR A 101 8.12 4.49 -11.93
N SER A 102 8.83 3.58 -11.28
CA SER A 102 8.84 2.15 -11.60
C SER A 102 8.75 1.32 -10.32
N TRP A 103 8.36 0.06 -10.42
CA TRP A 103 8.32 -0.84 -9.27
C TRP A 103 9.66 -0.93 -8.54
N LYS A 104 10.76 -0.81 -9.28
CA LYS A 104 12.13 -0.83 -8.74
C LYS A 104 12.49 0.42 -7.95
N THR A 105 12.01 1.59 -8.37
CA THR A 105 12.39 2.88 -7.78
C THR A 105 11.29 3.53 -6.95
N LEU A 106 10.07 2.97 -6.91
CA LEU A 106 8.90 3.55 -6.25
C LEU A 106 9.18 4.03 -4.82
N MET A 107 9.83 3.21 -4.01
CA MET A 107 10.13 3.56 -2.62
C MET A 107 11.14 4.70 -2.52
N ASP A 108 12.19 4.67 -3.33
CA ASP A 108 13.24 5.71 -3.36
C ASP A 108 12.65 7.03 -3.87
N ASP A 109 11.88 7.00 -4.96
CA ASP A 109 11.23 8.18 -5.53
C ASP A 109 10.27 8.81 -4.52
N TYR A 110 9.43 7.98 -3.87
CA TYR A 110 8.48 8.45 -2.89
C TYR A 110 9.16 9.05 -1.63
N THR A 111 10.08 8.33 -1.03
CA THR A 111 10.77 8.76 0.20
C THR A 111 11.70 9.93 -0.01
N SER A 112 12.16 10.18 -1.25
CA SER A 112 12.89 11.41 -1.61
C SER A 112 12.02 12.66 -1.68
N GLY A 113 10.68 12.52 -1.60
CA GLY A 113 9.72 13.61 -1.68
C GLY A 113 9.38 14.04 -3.12
N ALA A 114 9.56 13.16 -4.10
CA ALA A 114 9.18 13.42 -5.48
C ALA A 114 7.67 13.67 -5.64
N CYS A 115 6.86 13.04 -4.79
CA CYS A 115 5.40 13.14 -4.79
C CYS A 115 4.82 13.18 -3.37
N ASP A 116 3.53 13.50 -3.28
CA ASP A 116 2.79 13.67 -2.03
C ASP A 116 1.99 12.41 -1.67
N VAL A 117 1.55 11.67 -2.69
CA VAL A 117 0.87 10.39 -2.60
C VAL A 117 1.40 9.44 -3.67
N ALA A 118 1.39 8.12 -3.42
CA ALA A 118 1.65 7.14 -4.46
C ALA A 118 0.45 6.18 -4.58
N VAL A 119 0.03 5.91 -5.81
CA VAL A 119 -1.15 5.09 -6.16
C VAL A 119 -0.82 4.14 -7.32
N GLY A 120 -1.66 3.14 -7.55
CA GLY A 120 -1.54 2.22 -8.68
C GLY A 120 -1.40 0.75 -8.27
N GLY A 121 -2.34 0.24 -7.48
CA GLY A 121 -2.37 -1.17 -7.07
C GLY A 121 -1.24 -1.55 -6.10
N ILE A 122 -0.83 -0.63 -5.23
CA ILE A 122 0.33 -0.82 -4.36
C ILE A 122 -0.01 -1.77 -3.21
N SER A 123 0.69 -2.92 -3.15
CA SER A 123 0.55 -3.88 -2.04
C SER A 123 1.12 -3.31 -0.74
N LEU A 124 0.33 -3.42 0.33
CA LEU A 124 0.74 -3.15 1.70
C LEU A 124 1.62 -4.29 2.20
N ASN A 125 2.77 -3.96 2.75
CA ASN A 125 3.63 -4.92 3.44
C ASN A 125 4.45 -4.24 4.54
N PRO A 126 4.94 -5.01 5.54
CA PRO A 126 5.70 -4.46 6.66
C PRO A 126 6.97 -3.71 6.26
N GLU A 127 7.69 -4.17 5.24
CA GLU A 127 8.94 -3.55 4.77
C GLU A 127 8.72 -2.12 4.26
N ARG A 128 7.64 -1.90 3.49
CA ARG A 128 7.24 -0.56 3.04
C ARG A 128 6.69 0.27 4.20
N ALA A 129 5.92 -0.35 5.11
CA ALA A 129 5.32 0.33 6.25
C ALA A 129 6.34 0.86 7.28
N GLU A 130 7.59 0.39 7.25
CA GLU A 130 8.69 0.98 8.01
C GLU A 130 9.05 2.40 7.55
N GLN A 131 8.73 2.77 6.31
CA GLN A 131 9.18 3.99 5.67
C GLN A 131 8.04 4.94 5.29
N VAL A 132 6.82 4.44 5.15
CA VAL A 132 5.63 5.20 4.72
C VAL A 132 4.42 4.83 5.55
N TYR A 133 3.42 5.71 5.59
CA TYR A 133 2.07 5.33 5.97
C TYR A 133 1.32 4.78 4.76
N PHE A 134 0.37 3.91 5.02
CA PHE A 134 -0.64 3.49 4.06
C PHE A 134 -2.01 4.04 4.46
N THR A 135 -2.87 4.24 3.48
CA THR A 135 -4.30 4.50 3.72
C THR A 135 -4.98 3.29 4.36
N VAL A 136 -6.26 3.44 4.74
CA VAL A 136 -7.15 2.28 4.83
C VAL A 136 -7.08 1.51 3.51
N PRO A 137 -7.19 0.17 3.53
CA PRO A 137 -7.10 -0.64 2.31
C PRO A 137 -8.17 -0.26 1.29
N THR A 138 -7.79 -0.27 0.00
CA THR A 138 -8.74 -0.19 -1.12
C THR A 138 -9.40 -1.52 -1.39
N GLN A 139 -8.66 -2.62 -1.21
CA GLN A 139 -9.13 -3.99 -1.40
C GLN A 139 -8.20 -5.01 -0.73
N GLU A 140 -8.69 -6.23 -0.60
CA GLU A 140 -7.93 -7.41 -0.19
C GLU A 140 -7.52 -8.21 -1.42
N ASP A 141 -6.32 -8.80 -1.38
CA ASP A 141 -5.71 -9.44 -2.53
C ASP A 141 -4.76 -10.57 -2.09
N GLY A 142 -4.20 -11.29 -3.07
CA GLY A 142 -3.20 -12.33 -2.84
C GLY A 142 -2.53 -12.75 -4.14
N LYS A 143 -1.39 -13.44 -4.06
CA LYS A 143 -0.65 -13.92 -5.22
C LYS A 143 -1.37 -15.11 -5.85
N THR A 144 -1.63 -15.01 -7.14
CA THR A 144 -2.38 -15.97 -7.94
C THR A 144 -1.63 -16.22 -9.25
N PRO A 145 -1.53 -17.47 -9.71
CA PRO A 145 -0.91 -17.76 -11.00
C PRO A 145 -1.87 -17.49 -12.16
N ILE A 146 -1.31 -17.09 -13.29
CA ILE A 146 -1.97 -17.01 -14.59
C ILE A 146 -1.12 -17.73 -15.62
N THR A 147 -1.76 -18.48 -16.50
CA THR A 147 -1.12 -19.30 -17.52
C THR A 147 -2.00 -19.40 -18.76
N ARG A 148 -1.53 -20.06 -19.81
CA ARG A 148 -2.42 -20.40 -20.93
C ARG A 148 -3.54 -21.31 -20.46
N CYS A 149 -4.77 -21.11 -20.97
CA CYS A 149 -5.95 -21.84 -20.51
C CYS A 149 -5.82 -23.38 -20.61
N GLU A 150 -5.05 -23.89 -21.56
CA GLU A 150 -4.77 -25.32 -21.69
C GLU A 150 -3.86 -25.90 -20.59
N ASP A 151 -3.19 -25.05 -19.82
CA ASP A 151 -2.20 -25.39 -18.81
C ASP A 151 -2.67 -25.08 -17.36
N VAL A 152 -3.89 -24.58 -17.16
CA VAL A 152 -4.43 -24.17 -15.85
C VAL A 152 -4.25 -25.24 -14.77
N GLU A 153 -4.58 -26.52 -15.07
CA GLU A 153 -4.46 -27.62 -14.10
C GLU A 153 -2.99 -28.04 -13.80
N LYS A 154 -1.99 -27.38 -14.43
CA LYS A 154 -0.56 -27.71 -14.24
C LYS A 154 0.16 -26.76 -13.30
N TYR A 155 -0.43 -25.58 -13.02
CA TYR A 155 0.23 -24.48 -12.33
C TYR A 155 -0.66 -23.85 -11.28
N ASP A 156 -1.49 -24.64 -10.59
CA ASP A 156 -2.41 -24.13 -9.57
C ASP A 156 -1.84 -24.17 -8.14
N THR A 157 -0.62 -24.71 -7.97
CA THR A 157 0.09 -24.75 -6.69
C THR A 157 1.53 -24.23 -6.80
N VAL A 158 2.07 -23.76 -5.68
CA VAL A 158 3.49 -23.35 -5.58
C VAL A 158 4.42 -24.51 -5.92
N GLU A 159 4.09 -25.73 -5.50
CA GLU A 159 4.87 -26.94 -5.73
C GLU A 159 4.95 -27.31 -7.20
N GLU A 160 3.89 -27.13 -7.96
CA GLU A 160 3.85 -27.43 -9.40
C GLU A 160 4.61 -26.40 -10.21
N ILE A 161 4.57 -25.13 -9.79
CA ILE A 161 5.34 -24.06 -10.44
C ILE A 161 6.83 -24.18 -10.09
N ASN A 162 7.18 -24.55 -8.86
CA ASN A 162 8.56 -24.69 -8.40
C ASN A 162 9.20 -26.00 -8.87
N GLN A 163 9.17 -26.28 -10.18
CA GLN A 163 9.75 -27.48 -10.77
C GLN A 163 10.86 -27.13 -11.77
N PRO A 164 11.91 -27.97 -11.89
CA PRO A 164 12.92 -27.80 -12.93
C PRO A 164 12.31 -27.77 -14.33
N GLY A 165 12.61 -26.70 -15.09
CA GLY A 165 12.15 -26.50 -16.44
C GLY A 165 10.81 -25.77 -16.56
N VAL A 166 10.12 -25.46 -15.47
CA VAL A 166 8.98 -24.52 -15.48
C VAL A 166 9.53 -23.10 -15.55
N ARG A 167 9.09 -22.34 -16.55
CA ARG A 167 9.50 -20.96 -16.81
C ARG A 167 8.50 -20.01 -16.19
N SER A 168 8.87 -19.38 -15.07
CA SER A 168 8.08 -18.35 -14.41
C SER A 168 8.57 -16.96 -14.83
N ILE A 169 7.67 -16.14 -15.39
CA ILE A 169 7.96 -14.80 -15.90
C ILE A 169 7.44 -13.71 -14.94
N PHE A 170 8.16 -12.61 -14.82
CA PHE A 170 7.76 -11.47 -13.98
C PHE A 170 8.47 -10.18 -14.40
N PRO A 171 7.91 -8.98 -14.10
CA PRO A 171 8.59 -7.71 -14.27
C PRO A 171 9.69 -7.50 -13.21
N GLU A 172 10.74 -6.74 -13.56
CA GLU A 172 11.83 -6.40 -12.64
C GLU A 172 11.33 -5.49 -11.50
N GLY A 173 11.68 -5.83 -10.27
CA GLY A 173 11.29 -5.10 -9.06
C GLY A 173 9.90 -5.49 -8.54
N GLY A 174 9.50 -4.88 -7.44
CA GLY A 174 8.19 -5.12 -6.85
C GLY A 174 8.01 -6.48 -6.15
N THR A 175 6.76 -6.80 -5.87
CA THR A 175 6.39 -7.97 -5.07
C THR A 175 6.34 -9.27 -5.88
N ASN A 176 6.09 -9.20 -7.20
CA ASN A 176 6.02 -10.38 -8.06
C ASN A 176 7.40 -11.05 -8.23
N GLU A 177 8.44 -10.26 -8.50
CA GLU A 177 9.82 -10.77 -8.53
C GLU A 177 10.22 -11.37 -7.18
N LYS A 178 9.93 -10.67 -6.07
CA LYS A 178 10.26 -11.13 -4.72
C LYS A 178 9.59 -12.49 -4.45
N PHE A 179 8.30 -12.60 -4.72
CA PHE A 179 7.53 -13.84 -4.55
C PHE A 179 8.13 -14.99 -5.38
N ALA A 180 8.36 -14.77 -6.69
CA ALA A 180 8.89 -15.81 -7.56
C ALA A 180 10.28 -16.30 -7.12
N ARG A 181 11.18 -15.39 -6.71
CA ARG A 181 12.51 -15.77 -6.22
C ARG A 181 12.49 -16.52 -4.90
N GLU A 182 11.51 -16.22 -4.04
CA GLU A 182 11.36 -16.89 -2.74
C GLU A 182 10.72 -18.27 -2.88
N HIS A 183 9.70 -18.41 -3.74
CA HIS A 183 8.87 -19.60 -3.81
C HIS A 183 9.24 -20.55 -4.95
N TYR A 184 9.93 -20.08 -6.00
CA TYR A 184 10.27 -20.90 -7.18
C TYR A 184 11.78 -21.07 -7.42
N PRO A 185 12.59 -21.37 -6.38
CA PRO A 185 14.05 -21.47 -6.54
C PRO A 185 14.52 -22.63 -7.43
N GLN A 186 13.66 -23.58 -7.79
CA GLN A 186 13.98 -24.69 -8.68
C GLN A 186 13.53 -24.45 -10.13
N GLY A 187 12.61 -23.49 -10.34
CA GLY A 187 12.13 -23.10 -11.66
C GLY A 187 13.13 -22.24 -12.43
N GLU A 188 12.82 -22.00 -13.67
CA GLU A 188 13.52 -21.01 -14.50
C GLU A 188 12.84 -19.65 -14.37
N LEU A 189 13.58 -18.65 -13.86
CA LEU A 189 13.04 -17.33 -13.55
C LEU A 189 13.40 -16.35 -14.68
N LEU A 190 12.37 -15.80 -15.36
CA LEU A 190 12.50 -14.91 -16.51
C LEU A 190 12.02 -13.52 -16.16
N THR A 191 12.87 -12.51 -16.41
CA THR A 191 12.49 -11.10 -16.25
C THR A 191 11.98 -10.55 -17.58
N HIS A 192 10.88 -9.80 -17.56
CA HIS A 192 10.27 -9.21 -18.74
C HIS A 192 9.75 -7.79 -18.45
N ASP A 193 9.45 -7.03 -19.50
CA ASP A 193 8.79 -5.74 -19.37
C ASP A 193 7.32 -5.92 -18.95
N ASN A 194 6.85 -5.13 -18.00
CA ASN A 194 5.51 -5.31 -17.42
C ASN A 194 4.38 -5.06 -18.42
N LEU A 195 4.58 -4.15 -19.38
CA LEU A 195 3.55 -3.85 -20.39
C LEU A 195 3.37 -4.94 -21.45
N THR A 196 4.33 -5.85 -21.59
CA THR A 196 4.34 -6.90 -22.61
C THR A 196 4.47 -8.31 -22.05
N VAL A 197 4.48 -8.47 -20.73
CA VAL A 197 4.68 -9.75 -20.05
C VAL A 197 3.57 -10.75 -20.38
N PHE A 198 2.31 -10.30 -20.50
CA PHE A 198 1.19 -11.17 -20.83
C PHE A 198 1.17 -11.57 -22.31
N ASP A 199 1.62 -10.69 -23.21
CA ASP A 199 1.84 -11.06 -24.61
C ASP A 199 2.89 -12.17 -24.75
N ALA A 200 4.00 -12.06 -24.00
CA ALA A 200 5.04 -13.10 -23.97
C ALA A 200 4.53 -14.42 -23.37
N LEU A 201 3.71 -14.36 -22.31
CA LEU A 201 3.08 -15.54 -21.72
C LEU A 201 2.11 -16.22 -22.69
N ALA A 202 1.25 -15.46 -23.35
CA ALA A 202 0.31 -15.95 -24.38
C ALA A 202 1.05 -16.56 -25.57
N ALA A 203 2.17 -15.97 -26.00
CA ALA A 203 3.04 -16.49 -27.05
C ALA A 203 3.81 -17.78 -26.66
N GLY A 204 3.75 -18.22 -25.39
CA GLY A 204 4.46 -19.39 -24.88
C GLY A 204 5.95 -19.20 -24.65
N GLU A 205 6.41 -17.94 -24.49
CA GLU A 205 7.79 -17.62 -24.11
C GLU A 205 8.08 -17.99 -22.64
N ALA A 206 7.02 -18.07 -21.82
CA ALA A 206 7.03 -18.59 -20.47
C ALA A 206 5.86 -19.54 -20.25
N ASP A 207 5.82 -20.20 -19.09
CA ASP A 207 4.78 -21.18 -18.76
C ASP A 207 3.74 -20.58 -17.82
N VAL A 208 4.16 -19.74 -16.87
CA VAL A 208 3.31 -19.15 -15.83
C VAL A 208 3.84 -17.80 -15.38
N MET A 209 2.93 -16.91 -14.99
CA MET A 209 3.22 -15.71 -14.18
C MET A 209 2.44 -15.81 -12.89
N THR A 210 3.06 -15.47 -11.77
CA THR A 210 2.35 -15.27 -10.49
C THR A 210 2.34 -13.79 -10.18
N THR A 211 1.14 -13.25 -10.12
CA THR A 211 0.89 -11.84 -9.81
C THR A 211 -0.30 -11.71 -8.87
N ASP A 212 -0.80 -10.50 -8.65
CA ASP A 212 -1.92 -10.26 -7.76
C ASP A 212 -3.23 -10.75 -8.38
N ARG A 213 -4.10 -11.37 -7.58
CA ARG A 213 -5.40 -11.90 -8.04
C ARG A 213 -6.19 -10.87 -8.83
N SER A 214 -6.23 -9.64 -8.35
CA SER A 214 -6.95 -8.55 -9.03
C SER A 214 -6.44 -8.28 -10.46
N GLU A 215 -5.13 -8.33 -10.69
CA GLU A 215 -4.55 -8.23 -12.03
C GLU A 215 -4.86 -9.48 -12.85
N VAL A 216 -4.72 -10.67 -12.25
CA VAL A 216 -5.03 -11.94 -12.92
C VAL A 216 -6.45 -11.97 -13.44
N LEU A 217 -7.44 -11.54 -12.65
CA LEU A 217 -8.84 -11.49 -13.06
C LEU A 217 -9.09 -10.48 -14.20
N TYR A 218 -8.40 -9.35 -14.18
CA TYR A 218 -8.45 -8.38 -15.28
C TYR A 218 -7.85 -8.97 -16.57
N ILE A 219 -6.70 -9.64 -16.48
CA ILE A 219 -6.02 -10.23 -17.63
C ILE A 219 -6.79 -11.44 -18.20
N ASP A 220 -7.38 -12.29 -17.36
CA ASP A 220 -8.27 -13.39 -17.77
C ASP A 220 -9.45 -12.89 -18.63
N HIS A 221 -9.96 -11.70 -18.32
CA HIS A 221 -11.00 -11.05 -19.12
C HIS A 221 -10.47 -10.45 -20.44
N GLU A 222 -9.27 -9.85 -20.42
CA GLU A 222 -8.70 -9.14 -21.59
C GLU A 222 -8.01 -10.06 -22.60
N TYR A 223 -7.46 -11.21 -22.13
CA TYR A 223 -6.68 -12.18 -22.92
C TYR A 223 -7.39 -13.53 -22.98
N PRO A 224 -8.19 -13.83 -24.03
CA PRO A 224 -8.96 -15.07 -24.14
C PRO A 224 -8.12 -16.36 -24.10
N GLU A 225 -6.82 -16.29 -24.36
CA GLU A 225 -5.88 -17.40 -24.30
C GLU A 225 -5.21 -17.61 -22.93
N LEU A 226 -5.35 -16.67 -22.01
CA LEU A 226 -4.82 -16.74 -20.64
C LEU A 226 -5.96 -16.97 -19.66
N CYS A 227 -5.71 -17.81 -18.65
CA CYS A 227 -6.69 -18.14 -17.63
C CYS A 227 -6.06 -18.05 -16.24
N ALA A 228 -6.84 -17.52 -15.30
CA ALA A 228 -6.51 -17.55 -13.88
C ALA A 228 -6.42 -19.02 -13.40
N ALA A 229 -5.34 -19.37 -12.74
CA ALA A 229 -5.24 -20.64 -12.04
C ALA A 229 -5.41 -20.39 -10.54
N ASN A 230 -6.41 -21.01 -9.93
CA ASN A 230 -6.72 -20.95 -8.50
C ASN A 230 -6.98 -19.51 -7.94
N PRO A 231 -7.83 -18.67 -8.57
CA PRO A 231 -8.07 -17.31 -8.10
C PRO A 231 -8.87 -17.24 -6.78
N ASP A 232 -9.57 -18.31 -6.40
CA ASP A 232 -10.36 -18.36 -5.16
C ASP A 232 -9.52 -18.74 -3.93
N GLU A 233 -8.31 -19.31 -4.14
CA GLU A 233 -7.38 -19.69 -3.08
C GLU A 233 -5.96 -19.16 -3.39
N PRO A 234 -5.72 -17.84 -3.30
CA PRO A 234 -4.40 -17.24 -3.55
C PRO A 234 -3.31 -17.83 -2.66
N PHE A 235 -2.07 -17.79 -3.11
CA PHE A 235 -0.91 -18.36 -2.39
C PHE A 235 -0.53 -17.62 -1.12
N ASP A 236 -0.92 -16.36 -1.00
CA ASP A 236 -0.73 -15.51 0.17
C ASP A 236 -1.89 -14.52 0.33
N TYR A 237 -1.80 -13.66 1.34
CA TYR A 237 -2.77 -12.60 1.60
C TYR A 237 -2.05 -11.28 1.84
N PHE A 238 -2.54 -10.23 1.21
CA PHE A 238 -2.17 -8.85 1.47
C PHE A 238 -3.31 -7.90 1.09
N GLN A 239 -3.11 -6.61 1.36
CA GLN A 239 -4.06 -5.56 1.02
C GLN A 239 -3.41 -4.58 0.05
N LYS A 240 -4.23 -3.86 -0.72
CA LYS A 240 -3.78 -2.73 -1.55
C LYS A 240 -4.21 -1.41 -0.91
N GLY A 241 -3.48 -0.34 -1.23
CA GLY A 241 -3.79 1.01 -0.76
C GLY A 241 -2.76 2.02 -1.25
N TYR A 242 -2.87 3.26 -0.78
CA TYR A 242 -2.03 4.36 -1.22
C TYR A 242 -0.96 4.68 -0.18
N MET A 243 0.23 5.07 -0.67
CA MET A 243 1.34 5.47 0.20
C MET A 243 1.20 6.95 0.57
N LEU A 244 1.37 7.25 1.84
CA LEU A 244 1.31 8.58 2.44
C LEU A 244 2.59 8.89 3.23
N PRO A 245 2.94 10.17 3.42
CA PRO A 245 4.14 10.56 4.17
C PRO A 245 4.11 10.02 5.61
N GLN A 246 5.18 9.32 6.00
CA GLN A 246 5.32 8.83 7.37
C GLN A 246 5.37 10.01 8.36
N GLY A 247 4.63 9.89 9.47
CA GLY A 247 4.55 10.91 10.52
C GLY A 247 3.56 12.04 10.24
N ASP A 248 2.91 12.08 9.08
CA ASP A 248 1.87 13.08 8.78
C ASP A 248 0.46 12.55 9.08
N GLU A 249 0.12 12.48 10.36
CA GLU A 249 -1.20 12.02 10.83
C GLU A 249 -2.34 12.89 10.29
N VAL A 250 -2.11 14.17 10.08
CA VAL A 250 -3.14 15.11 9.59
C VAL A 250 -3.54 14.77 8.16
N PHE A 251 -2.54 14.55 7.29
CA PHE A 251 -2.81 14.19 5.91
C PHE A 251 -3.36 12.76 5.82
N LYS A 252 -2.81 11.82 6.60
CA LYS A 252 -3.31 10.44 6.65
C LYS A 252 -4.79 10.41 7.04
N HIS A 253 -5.21 11.07 8.11
CA HIS A 253 -6.61 11.08 8.52
C HIS A 253 -7.53 11.73 7.49
N TYR A 254 -7.06 12.77 6.80
CA TYR A 254 -7.82 13.38 5.72
C TYR A 254 -8.05 12.42 4.55
N VAL A 255 -6.98 11.76 4.08
CA VAL A 255 -7.06 10.81 2.96
C VAL A 255 -7.85 9.55 3.35
N ASP A 256 -7.64 9.01 4.56
CA ASP A 256 -8.42 7.87 5.06
C ASP A 256 -9.92 8.16 5.13
N GLN A 257 -10.30 9.37 5.57
CA GLN A 257 -11.71 9.76 5.65
C GLN A 257 -12.33 9.89 4.26
N TRP A 258 -11.62 10.51 3.31
CA TRP A 258 -12.06 10.59 1.92
C TRP A 258 -12.20 9.19 1.32
N LEU A 259 -11.16 8.35 1.43
CA LEU A 259 -11.15 7.01 0.83
C LEU A 259 -12.24 6.11 1.42
N ALA A 260 -12.44 6.14 2.75
CA ALA A 260 -13.50 5.37 3.41
C ALA A 260 -14.92 5.76 2.93
N ILE A 261 -15.13 7.01 2.51
CA ILE A 261 -16.38 7.46 1.89
C ILE A 261 -16.45 6.93 0.46
N ALA A 262 -15.42 7.15 -0.36
CA ALA A 262 -15.39 6.76 -1.76
C ALA A 262 -15.56 5.24 -1.98
N LEU A 263 -15.07 4.43 -1.05
CA LEU A 263 -15.26 2.97 -1.04
C LEU A 263 -16.70 2.53 -0.70
N LYS A 264 -17.58 3.44 -0.21
CA LYS A 264 -18.94 3.08 0.26
C LYS A 264 -20.04 3.83 -0.48
N ASP A 265 -19.75 4.93 -1.13
CA ASP A 265 -20.75 5.75 -1.84
C ASP A 265 -20.85 5.41 -3.34
N GLY A 266 -20.05 4.44 -3.83
CA GLY A 266 -20.02 3.99 -5.22
C GLY A 266 -18.99 4.72 -6.09
N THR A 267 -18.18 5.63 -5.55
CA THR A 267 -17.16 6.35 -6.31
C THR A 267 -16.09 5.39 -6.83
N TYR A 268 -15.52 4.56 -5.94
CA TYR A 268 -14.52 3.56 -6.33
C TYR A 268 -15.07 2.54 -7.33
N GLU A 269 -16.27 2.01 -7.07
CA GLU A 269 -16.97 1.05 -7.93
C GLU A 269 -17.22 1.66 -9.33
N GLY A 270 -17.66 2.92 -9.39
CA GLY A 270 -17.88 3.62 -10.66
C GLY A 270 -16.61 3.81 -11.48
N PHE A 271 -15.42 3.91 -10.86
CA PHE A 271 -14.14 3.93 -11.56
C PHE A 271 -13.64 2.54 -11.93
N ALA A 272 -14.04 1.51 -11.18
CA ALA A 272 -13.65 0.13 -11.44
C ALA A 272 -14.47 -0.52 -12.56
N GLU A 273 -15.79 -0.24 -12.64
CA GLU A 273 -16.73 -0.85 -13.58
C GLU A 273 -16.25 -0.81 -15.05
N PRO A 274 -15.70 0.30 -15.60
CA PRO A 274 -15.19 0.35 -16.97
C PRO A 274 -14.02 -0.60 -17.26
N TRP A 275 -13.30 -1.05 -16.22
CA TRP A 275 -12.13 -1.90 -16.34
C TRP A 275 -12.43 -3.37 -16.19
N VAL A 276 -13.28 -3.71 -15.23
CA VAL A 276 -13.48 -5.08 -14.81
C VAL A 276 -14.95 -5.54 -14.88
N GLY A 277 -15.87 -4.65 -15.28
CA GLY A 277 -17.31 -4.96 -15.30
C GLY A 277 -17.80 -5.38 -13.91
N ASP A 278 -18.53 -6.50 -13.88
CA ASP A 278 -19.10 -7.06 -12.64
C ASP A 278 -18.10 -7.94 -11.85
N VAL A 279 -16.79 -7.93 -12.20
CA VAL A 279 -15.78 -8.76 -11.52
C VAL A 279 -15.43 -8.15 -10.16
N GLU A 280 -15.61 -8.92 -9.08
CA GLU A 280 -15.17 -8.54 -7.73
C GLU A 280 -13.66 -8.69 -7.61
N LEU A 281 -12.96 -7.54 -7.51
CA LEU A 281 -11.50 -7.51 -7.41
C LEU A 281 -10.99 -7.85 -6.02
N SER A 282 -11.77 -7.55 -4.96
CA SER A 282 -11.40 -7.87 -3.58
C SER A 282 -11.63 -9.35 -3.29
N LEU A 283 -10.85 -9.91 -2.38
CA LEU A 283 -11.19 -11.19 -1.76
C LEU A 283 -12.43 -10.98 -0.87
N GLU A 284 -13.40 -11.89 -0.96
CA GLU A 284 -14.53 -11.90 -0.03
C GLU A 284 -14.10 -12.53 1.30
N ASP A 285 -14.67 -12.01 2.43
CA ASP A 285 -14.50 -12.54 3.80
C ASP A 285 -15.09 -13.97 4.00
#